data_322cb8e85a7beb088dc7881cb260c6a2
#
_entry.id   322cb8e85a7beb088dc7881cb260c6a2
#
_cell.length_a   1.000
_cell.length_b   1.000
_cell.length_c   1.000
_cell.angle_alpha   90.00
_cell.angle_beta   90.00
_cell.angle_gamma   90.00
#
_symmetry.space_group_name_H-M   'P 1'
#
loop_
_entity.id
_entity.type
_entity.pdbx_description
1 polymer ?
#
loop_
_entity_poly.entity_id
_entity_poly.type
_entity_poly.pdbx_seq_one_letter_code
_entity_poly.pdbx_strand_id
1 'polypeptide(L)'
;MIQSGDHYEIRSQNSNLIYWEQGEFPEWTALSCLRAFPTAPAGHGVEPHYHDNDEIWLFRSGHGEVWVGDQRYDVTPNTAVYTPLGVVHRFQMFEPYENTAIVTSLEGKKRPLHLVAAHHGHPVPTAAGFVIPGSANVGPIADPGSRCPLSELREITFSAGELLAEKATLDRHEHWIVTQGSIELTLGGVITSLHEEDVVLMRTGGVREIGAQSAGRVVLVRERKSKSNT
;
A
#
# COMPACT_ATOMS: atom_id res chain seq x y z
N MET A 1 6.11 10.65 14.55
CA MET A 1 5.91 10.11 15.94
C MET A 1 5.40 8.69 15.80
N ILE A 2 5.92 7.75 16.59
CA ILE A 2 5.43 6.36 16.62
C ILE A 2 4.69 6.15 17.93
N GLN A 3 3.46 5.64 17.84
CA GLN A 3 2.67 5.18 18.98
C GLN A 3 2.34 3.70 18.75
N SER A 4 2.67 2.85 19.69
CA SER A 4 2.49 1.40 19.55
C SER A 4 1.73 0.78 20.72
N GLY A 5 1.03 -0.30 20.47
CA GLY A 5 0.38 -1.19 21.43
C GLY A 5 0.52 -2.65 20.97
N ASP A 6 -0.01 -3.60 21.74
CA ASP A 6 0.15 -5.04 21.48
C ASP A 6 -0.32 -5.48 20.09
N HIS A 7 -1.31 -4.78 19.52
CA HIS A 7 -1.95 -5.13 18.25
C HIS A 7 -1.91 -4.03 17.19
N TYR A 8 -1.19 -2.93 17.42
CA TYR A 8 -1.13 -1.84 16.47
C TYR A 8 0.13 -1.01 16.58
N GLU A 9 0.42 -0.29 15.50
CA GLU A 9 1.41 0.77 15.44
C GLU A 9 0.86 1.93 14.62
N ILE A 10 0.88 3.14 15.18
CA ILE A 10 0.49 4.38 14.49
C ILE A 10 1.74 5.16 14.19
N ARG A 11 1.87 5.62 12.96
CA ARG A 11 2.97 6.45 12.48
C ARG A 11 2.42 7.72 11.85
N SER A 12 2.82 8.86 12.40
CA SER A 12 2.59 10.15 11.75
C SER A 12 3.71 10.41 10.76
N GLN A 13 3.32 10.63 9.52
CA GLN A 13 4.26 10.89 8.43
C GLN A 13 4.62 12.37 8.37
N ASN A 14 5.90 12.66 8.53
CA ASN A 14 6.47 13.72 7.71
C ASN A 14 6.85 13.06 6.38
N SER A 15 6.33 13.52 5.30
CA SER A 15 6.27 13.03 3.91
C SER A 15 7.41 12.16 3.35
N ASN A 16 8.47 11.88 4.10
CA ASN A 16 9.66 11.18 3.67
C ASN A 16 10.06 9.97 4.51
N LEU A 17 9.29 9.55 5.53
CA LEU A 17 9.81 8.69 6.60
C LEU A 17 9.16 7.31 6.77
N ILE A 18 8.32 6.85 5.86
CA ILE A 18 7.93 5.43 5.85
C ILE A 18 8.83 4.70 4.86
N TYR A 19 10.10 4.71 5.12
CA TYR A 19 11.06 3.94 4.36
C TYR A 19 11.98 3.15 5.27
N TRP A 20 11.87 1.83 5.10
CA TRP A 20 12.91 0.82 5.03
C TRP A 20 14.24 1.11 5.69
N GLU A 21 14.29 1.67 6.82
CA GLU A 21 15.44 1.46 7.64
C GLU A 21 15.22 0.14 8.39
N GLN A 22 16.25 -0.65 8.46
CA GLN A 22 16.21 -1.95 9.11
C GLN A 22 15.60 -1.82 10.51
N GLY A 23 14.50 -2.54 10.77
CA GLY A 23 13.81 -2.52 12.05
C GLY A 23 12.68 -1.50 12.21
N GLU A 24 12.33 -0.71 11.18
CA GLU A 24 11.25 0.27 11.28
C GLU A 24 9.85 -0.30 11.13
N PHE A 25 9.69 -1.43 10.44
CA PHE A 25 8.41 -2.10 10.31
C PHE A 25 8.29 -3.27 11.28
N PRO A 26 7.08 -3.49 11.86
CA PRO A 26 6.87 -4.62 12.75
C PRO A 26 7.11 -5.96 12.06
N GLU A 27 7.73 -6.90 12.76
CA GLU A 27 8.03 -8.23 12.23
C GLU A 27 6.80 -9.04 11.81
N TRP A 28 5.63 -8.73 12.38
CA TRP A 28 4.40 -9.45 12.10
C TRP A 28 3.73 -9.09 10.77
N THR A 29 4.09 -7.98 10.13
CA THR A 29 3.56 -7.61 8.81
C THR A 29 4.44 -8.11 7.68
N ALA A 30 3.83 -8.51 6.56
CA ALA A 30 4.56 -8.84 5.33
C ALA A 30 5.09 -7.59 4.59
N LEU A 31 4.84 -6.39 5.11
CA LEU A 31 5.23 -5.14 4.48
C LEU A 31 6.49 -4.56 5.07
N SER A 32 7.23 -3.83 4.27
CA SER A 32 8.36 -2.97 4.67
C SER A 32 8.19 -1.52 4.18
N CYS A 33 7.15 -1.25 3.39
CA CYS A 33 6.72 0.10 3.04
C CYS A 33 5.22 0.16 2.81
N LEU A 34 4.66 1.25 3.28
CA LEU A 34 3.29 1.65 3.01
C LEU A 34 3.27 3.17 2.97
N ARG A 35 3.23 3.75 1.76
CA ARG A 35 3.36 5.20 1.58
C ARG A 35 2.39 5.74 0.56
N ALA A 36 1.62 6.76 0.96
CA ALA A 36 0.91 7.63 0.05
C ALA A 36 1.83 8.79 -0.35
N PHE A 37 2.00 9.00 -1.64
CA PHE A 37 2.74 10.14 -2.16
C PHE A 37 1.81 11.34 -2.36
N PRO A 38 2.29 12.56 -2.11
CA PRO A 38 1.55 13.76 -2.46
C PRO A 38 1.40 13.86 -3.98
N THR A 39 0.56 14.78 -4.44
CA THR A 39 0.35 15.02 -5.86
C THR A 39 1.68 15.33 -6.56
N ALA A 40 2.01 14.51 -7.57
CA ALA A 40 3.14 14.70 -8.45
C ALA A 40 2.70 15.36 -9.77
N PRO A 41 3.57 16.14 -10.45
CA PRO A 41 3.20 16.83 -11.68
C PRO A 41 3.02 15.90 -12.87
N ALA A 42 2.30 16.39 -13.89
CA ALA A 42 2.28 15.77 -15.21
C ALA A 42 3.70 15.64 -15.79
N GLY A 43 3.93 14.61 -16.59
CA GLY A 43 5.24 14.30 -17.17
C GLY A 43 6.18 13.55 -16.23
N HIS A 44 5.80 13.34 -14.97
CA HIS A 44 6.59 12.54 -14.05
C HIS A 44 6.47 11.05 -14.37
N GLY A 45 7.57 10.32 -14.17
CA GLY A 45 7.64 8.88 -14.37
C GLY A 45 8.84 8.29 -13.66
N VAL A 46 8.96 6.98 -13.72
CA VAL A 46 10.14 6.24 -13.26
C VAL A 46 10.73 5.46 -14.43
N GLU A 47 12.04 5.41 -14.46
CA GLU A 47 12.79 4.65 -15.46
C GLU A 47 12.58 3.13 -15.27
N PRO A 48 12.86 2.31 -16.31
CA PRO A 48 12.81 0.85 -16.20
C PRO A 48 13.73 0.35 -15.09
N HIS A 49 13.12 -0.28 -14.07
CA HIS A 49 13.83 -0.82 -12.92
C HIS A 49 13.14 -2.07 -12.40
N TYR A 50 13.76 -2.75 -11.45
CA TYR A 50 13.20 -3.89 -10.74
C TYR A 50 13.72 -3.93 -9.31
N HIS A 51 13.07 -4.72 -8.48
CA HIS A 51 13.40 -4.90 -7.07
C HIS A 51 13.74 -6.35 -6.74
N ASP A 52 14.42 -6.56 -5.62
CA ASP A 52 14.66 -7.88 -5.01
C ASP A 52 13.50 -8.34 -4.11
N ASN A 53 12.37 -7.64 -4.16
CA ASN A 53 11.13 -7.90 -3.45
C ASN A 53 9.91 -7.57 -4.33
N ASP A 54 8.70 -7.80 -3.81
CA ASP A 54 7.48 -7.43 -4.53
C ASP A 54 7.11 -5.98 -4.23
N GLU A 55 6.61 -5.27 -5.25
CA GLU A 55 6.08 -3.91 -5.12
C GLU A 55 4.64 -3.84 -5.64
N ILE A 56 3.83 -3.02 -5.00
CA ILE A 56 2.46 -2.75 -5.42
C ILE A 56 2.26 -1.23 -5.46
N TRP A 57 1.71 -0.72 -6.57
CA TRP A 57 1.26 0.66 -6.69
C TRP A 57 -0.26 0.72 -6.76
N LEU A 58 -0.85 1.72 -6.10
CA LEU A 58 -2.21 2.15 -6.32
C LEU A 58 -2.17 3.59 -6.85
N PHE A 59 -2.48 3.79 -8.13
CA PHE A 59 -2.66 5.13 -8.69
C PHE A 59 -4.05 5.64 -8.30
N ARG A 60 -4.08 6.62 -7.40
CA ARG A 60 -5.33 7.14 -6.82
C ARG A 60 -5.98 8.19 -7.71
N SER A 61 -5.19 8.92 -8.50
CA SER A 61 -5.63 9.92 -9.45
C SER A 61 -4.70 10.01 -10.65
N GLY A 62 -5.09 10.78 -11.66
CA GLY A 62 -4.30 11.04 -12.87
C GLY A 62 -4.51 10.00 -13.97
N HIS A 63 -3.86 10.26 -15.11
CA HIS A 63 -3.88 9.39 -16.29
C HIS A 63 -2.45 9.22 -16.82
N GLY A 64 -2.12 8.01 -17.27
CA GLY A 64 -0.79 7.68 -17.77
C GLY A 64 -0.70 6.25 -18.29
N GLU A 65 0.52 5.73 -18.30
CA GLU A 65 0.84 4.38 -18.73
C GLU A 65 1.79 3.71 -17.74
N VAL A 66 1.63 2.40 -17.57
CA VAL A 66 2.56 1.55 -16.83
C VAL A 66 2.99 0.37 -17.68
N TRP A 67 4.26 0.01 -17.56
CA TRP A 67 4.81 -1.20 -18.17
C TRP A 67 5.17 -2.18 -17.05
N VAL A 68 4.74 -3.42 -17.23
CA VAL A 68 5.05 -4.55 -16.34
C VAL A 68 5.62 -5.67 -17.21
N GLY A 69 6.92 -5.91 -17.11
CA GLY A 69 7.64 -6.67 -18.13
C GLY A 69 7.56 -5.96 -19.47
N ASP A 70 7.20 -6.71 -20.52
CA ASP A 70 7.04 -6.19 -21.90
C ASP A 70 5.63 -5.67 -22.20
N GLN A 71 4.71 -5.72 -21.24
CA GLN A 71 3.33 -5.32 -21.46
C GLN A 71 3.05 -3.91 -20.97
N ARG A 72 2.34 -3.15 -21.79
CA ARG A 72 1.87 -1.79 -21.49
C ARG A 72 0.40 -1.80 -21.12
N TYR A 73 0.06 -1.01 -20.11
CA TYR A 73 -1.31 -0.82 -19.62
C TYR A 73 -1.60 0.66 -19.41
N ASP A 74 -2.85 1.06 -19.64
CA ASP A 74 -3.32 2.39 -19.30
C ASP A 74 -3.52 2.51 -17.78
N VAL A 75 -3.13 3.65 -17.23
CA VAL A 75 -3.36 4.03 -15.84
C VAL A 75 -4.49 5.05 -15.79
N THR A 76 -5.48 4.75 -14.99
CA THR A 76 -6.61 5.62 -14.63
C THR A 76 -6.78 5.63 -13.11
N PRO A 77 -7.58 6.52 -12.51
CA PRO A 77 -7.80 6.49 -11.07
C PRO A 77 -8.21 5.11 -10.55
N ASN A 78 -7.64 4.71 -9.43
CA ASN A 78 -7.77 3.39 -8.79
C ASN A 78 -7.17 2.21 -9.57
N THR A 79 -6.23 2.45 -10.47
CA THR A 79 -5.44 1.38 -11.08
C THR A 79 -4.43 0.83 -10.07
N ALA A 80 -4.50 -0.48 -9.81
CA ALA A 80 -3.52 -1.19 -9.00
C ALA A 80 -2.54 -1.98 -9.87
N VAL A 81 -1.27 -1.93 -9.56
CA VAL A 81 -0.17 -2.60 -10.27
C VAL A 81 0.61 -3.45 -9.30
N TYR A 82 0.75 -4.73 -9.59
CA TYR A 82 1.61 -5.64 -8.84
C TYR A 82 2.82 -6.06 -9.67
N THR A 83 3.99 -5.81 -9.14
CA THR A 83 5.27 -6.18 -9.74
C THR A 83 6.03 -7.11 -8.79
N PRO A 84 6.05 -8.43 -9.11
CA PRO A 84 6.83 -9.37 -8.31
C PRO A 84 8.33 -9.11 -8.44
N LEU A 85 9.07 -9.64 -7.49
CA LEU A 85 10.54 -9.67 -7.48
C LEU A 85 11.10 -9.95 -8.88
N GLY A 86 12.01 -9.08 -9.34
CA GLY A 86 12.71 -9.22 -10.61
C GLY A 86 11.92 -8.80 -11.85
N VAL A 87 10.64 -8.44 -11.75
CA VAL A 87 9.88 -7.93 -12.88
C VAL A 87 10.27 -6.49 -13.17
N VAL A 88 10.83 -6.25 -14.35
CA VAL A 88 11.13 -4.89 -14.82
C VAL A 88 9.84 -4.13 -15.01
N HIS A 89 9.77 -2.93 -14.46
CA HIS A 89 8.59 -2.09 -14.55
C HIS A 89 8.95 -0.61 -14.60
N ARG A 90 8.03 0.19 -15.10
CA ARG A 90 8.12 1.65 -15.17
C ARG A 90 6.73 2.25 -15.34
N PHE A 91 6.60 3.54 -15.12
CA PHE A 91 5.40 4.29 -15.50
C PHE A 91 5.75 5.67 -16.06
N GLN A 92 4.79 6.26 -16.77
CA GLN A 92 4.81 7.63 -17.26
C GLN A 92 3.42 8.22 -17.10
N MET A 93 3.30 9.32 -16.35
CA MET A 93 2.03 10.01 -16.14
C MET A 93 1.89 11.20 -17.08
N PHE A 94 0.72 11.39 -17.66
CA PHE A 94 0.40 12.48 -18.59
C PHE A 94 -0.32 13.63 -17.88
N GLU A 95 -0.89 13.36 -16.71
CA GLU A 95 -1.59 14.33 -15.85
C GLU A 95 -0.97 14.33 -14.46
N PRO A 96 -1.25 15.38 -13.64
CA PRO A 96 -0.93 15.33 -12.21
C PRO A 96 -1.58 14.12 -11.56
N TYR A 97 -0.87 13.45 -10.69
CA TYR A 97 -1.31 12.19 -10.12
C TYR A 97 -0.93 12.02 -8.65
N GLU A 98 -1.64 11.13 -7.99
CA GLU A 98 -1.34 10.64 -6.65
C GLU A 98 -1.21 9.12 -6.68
N ASN A 99 -0.24 8.58 -5.98
CA ASN A 99 -0.11 7.15 -5.84
C ASN A 99 0.22 6.71 -4.41
N THR A 100 0.00 5.43 -4.15
CA THR A 100 0.44 4.75 -2.94
C THR A 100 1.36 3.62 -3.36
N ALA A 101 2.54 3.56 -2.76
CA ALA A 101 3.46 2.45 -2.92
C ALA A 101 3.45 1.56 -1.68
N ILE A 102 3.45 0.27 -1.93
CA ILE A 102 3.48 -0.79 -0.94
C ILE A 102 4.58 -1.75 -1.35
N VAL A 103 5.47 -2.07 -0.42
CA VAL A 103 6.58 -2.95 -0.70
C VAL A 103 6.64 -4.04 0.35
N THR A 104 6.87 -5.26 -0.10
CA THR A 104 6.99 -6.42 0.77
C THR A 104 8.31 -6.42 1.51
N SER A 105 8.31 -7.00 2.70
CA SER A 105 9.52 -7.11 3.49
C SER A 105 10.44 -8.22 2.95
N LEU A 106 11.72 -7.95 3.01
CA LEU A 106 12.77 -8.96 2.89
C LEU A 106 13.07 -9.59 4.25
N GLU A 107 13.73 -10.72 4.24
CA GLU A 107 14.23 -11.35 5.45
C GLU A 107 15.07 -10.38 6.28
N GLY A 108 14.80 -10.31 7.58
CA GLY A 108 15.44 -9.37 8.50
C GLY A 108 15.06 -7.91 8.26
N LYS A 109 13.96 -7.63 7.58
CA LYS A 109 13.46 -6.27 7.27
C LYS A 109 14.51 -5.39 6.59
N LYS A 110 15.34 -5.95 5.73
CA LYS A 110 16.34 -5.20 4.96
C LYS A 110 15.67 -4.24 3.99
N ARG A 111 16.36 -3.15 3.70
CA ARG A 111 15.94 -2.23 2.65
C ARG A 111 15.98 -2.93 1.29
N PRO A 112 14.88 -2.93 0.52
CA PRO A 112 14.86 -3.43 -0.84
C PRO A 112 15.83 -2.68 -1.76
N LEU A 113 16.39 -3.38 -2.73
CA LEU A 113 17.21 -2.78 -3.77
C LEU A 113 16.31 -2.23 -4.88
N HIS A 114 16.64 -1.05 -5.36
CA HIS A 114 16.09 -0.47 -6.58
C HIS A 114 17.15 -0.55 -7.66
N LEU A 115 16.97 -1.43 -8.65
CA LEU A 115 17.96 -1.79 -9.64
C LEU A 115 17.53 -1.30 -11.02
N VAL A 116 18.19 -0.26 -11.53
CA VAL A 116 17.91 0.30 -12.86
C VAL A 116 18.32 -0.70 -13.92
N ALA A 117 17.36 -1.11 -14.77
CA ALA A 117 17.56 -2.18 -15.76
C ALA A 117 18.68 -1.89 -16.75
N ALA A 118 18.88 -0.62 -17.13
CA ALA A 118 19.98 -0.20 -18.01
C ALA A 118 21.38 -0.50 -17.42
N HIS A 119 21.51 -0.56 -16.10
CA HIS A 119 22.81 -0.76 -15.42
C HIS A 119 22.99 -2.18 -14.88
N HIS A 120 21.90 -2.90 -14.61
CA HIS A 120 21.92 -4.18 -13.93
C HIS A 120 21.41 -5.35 -14.79
N GLY A 121 20.99 -5.06 -16.03
CA GLY A 121 20.43 -6.07 -16.95
C GLY A 121 18.99 -6.43 -16.61
N HIS A 122 18.52 -7.51 -17.21
CA HIS A 122 17.15 -8.01 -17.07
C HIS A 122 17.19 -9.33 -16.30
N PRO A 123 16.72 -9.37 -15.06
CA PRO A 123 16.61 -10.63 -14.31
C PRO A 123 15.55 -11.53 -14.94
N VAL A 124 15.61 -12.82 -14.60
CA VAL A 124 14.53 -13.76 -14.93
C VAL A 124 13.46 -13.64 -13.84
N PRO A 125 12.25 -13.13 -14.14
CA PRO A 125 11.18 -13.02 -13.16
C PRO A 125 10.76 -14.40 -12.64
N THR A 126 10.45 -14.47 -11.34
CA THR A 126 9.96 -15.69 -10.71
C THR A 126 8.44 -15.85 -10.77
N ALA A 127 7.74 -14.79 -11.15
CA ALA A 127 6.29 -14.75 -11.33
C ALA A 127 5.92 -13.66 -12.34
N ALA A 128 4.70 -13.70 -12.87
CA ALA A 128 4.15 -12.62 -13.70
C ALA A 128 3.58 -11.52 -12.82
N GLY A 129 3.81 -10.27 -13.23
CA GLY A 129 3.08 -9.13 -12.68
C GLY A 129 1.69 -9.01 -13.30
N PHE A 130 0.85 -8.18 -12.70
CA PHE A 130 -0.47 -7.90 -13.25
C PHE A 130 -0.92 -6.46 -12.95
N VAL A 131 -1.85 -5.99 -13.76
CA VAL A 131 -2.51 -4.69 -13.58
C VAL A 131 -4.01 -4.92 -13.45
N ILE A 132 -4.60 -4.32 -12.42
CA ILE A 132 -6.05 -4.26 -12.24
C ILE A 132 -6.46 -2.85 -12.64
N PRO A 133 -7.18 -2.68 -13.77
CA PRO A 133 -7.63 -1.38 -14.22
C PRO A 133 -8.53 -0.71 -13.19
N GLY A 134 -8.50 0.62 -13.17
CA GLY A 134 -9.27 1.42 -12.25
C GLY A 134 -10.75 1.11 -12.30
N SER A 135 -11.26 0.61 -11.20
CA SER A 135 -12.68 0.56 -10.91
C SER A 135 -12.88 1.09 -9.50
N ALA A 136 -14.02 1.68 -9.21
CA ALA A 136 -14.35 2.25 -7.91
C ALA A 136 -14.28 1.24 -6.73
N ASN A 137 -14.13 -0.03 -7.05
CA ASN A 137 -13.96 -1.12 -6.10
C ASN A 137 -12.84 -2.03 -6.61
N VAL A 138 -11.62 -1.71 -6.23
CA VAL A 138 -10.55 -2.70 -6.33
C VAL A 138 -10.88 -3.78 -5.29
N GLY A 139 -11.70 -4.72 -5.70
CA GLY A 139 -11.96 -5.96 -4.99
C GLY A 139 -10.67 -6.75 -4.77
N PRO A 140 -10.73 -7.99 -4.32
CA PRO A 140 -9.53 -8.69 -3.91
C PRO A 140 -8.45 -8.60 -4.99
N ILE A 141 -7.29 -8.04 -4.65
CA ILE A 141 -6.08 -8.17 -5.44
C ILE A 141 -5.68 -9.63 -5.34
N ALA A 142 -6.38 -10.49 -6.06
CA ALA A 142 -6.11 -11.89 -5.92
C ALA A 142 -6.43 -12.63 -7.21
N ASP A 143 -5.45 -12.74 -8.03
CA ASP A 143 -5.27 -14.02 -8.69
C ASP A 143 -4.94 -15.04 -7.59
N PRO A 144 -5.73 -16.12 -7.40
CA PRO A 144 -5.46 -17.15 -6.40
C PRO A 144 -4.07 -17.79 -6.52
N GLY A 145 -3.44 -17.70 -7.69
CA GLY A 145 -2.07 -18.15 -7.97
C GLY A 145 -0.99 -17.11 -7.70
N SER A 146 -1.34 -15.85 -7.45
CA SER A 146 -0.35 -14.80 -7.29
C SER A 146 0.36 -14.88 -5.94
N ARG A 147 1.63 -14.48 -5.92
CA ARG A 147 2.44 -14.34 -4.69
C ARG A 147 2.13 -13.04 -3.94
N CYS A 148 1.27 -12.17 -4.48
CA CYS A 148 0.91 -10.91 -3.86
C CYS A 148 0.44 -11.13 -2.42
N PRO A 149 1.05 -10.51 -1.42
CA PRO A 149 0.70 -10.72 -0.02
C PRO A 149 -0.61 -10.05 0.38
N LEU A 150 -1.18 -9.22 -0.49
CA LEU A 150 -2.41 -8.49 -0.21
C LEU A 150 -3.64 -9.29 -0.63
N SER A 151 -4.70 -9.14 0.13
CA SER A 151 -6.05 -9.61 -0.20
C SER A 151 -6.98 -8.47 -0.62
N GLU A 152 -6.67 -7.23 -0.21
CA GLU A 152 -7.46 -6.05 -0.55
C GLU A 152 -6.57 -4.81 -0.56
N LEU A 153 -6.79 -3.94 -1.54
CA LEU A 153 -6.21 -2.61 -1.63
C LEU A 153 -7.24 -1.70 -2.31
N ARG A 154 -7.63 -0.62 -1.64
CA ARG A 154 -8.55 0.35 -2.21
C ARG A 154 -8.46 1.70 -1.55
N GLU A 155 -8.79 2.77 -2.28
CA GLU A 155 -9.10 4.06 -1.70
C GLU A 155 -10.60 4.12 -1.34
N ILE A 156 -10.91 4.68 -0.19
CA ILE A 156 -12.27 4.91 0.30
C ILE A 156 -12.42 6.42 0.47
N THR A 157 -13.40 7.00 -0.21
CA THR A 157 -13.84 8.38 0.02
C THR A 157 -14.98 8.35 1.04
N PHE A 158 -14.99 9.28 1.98
CA PHE A 158 -15.96 9.32 3.07
C PHE A 158 -16.43 10.73 3.41
N SER A 159 -17.59 10.80 4.03
CA SER A 159 -18.19 12.01 4.58
C SER A 159 -17.94 12.12 6.09
N ALA A 160 -18.01 13.33 6.65
CA ALA A 160 -17.92 13.52 8.09
C ALA A 160 -19.03 12.74 8.80
N GLY A 161 -18.68 12.05 9.90
CA GLY A 161 -19.58 11.25 10.70
C GLY A 161 -19.91 9.86 10.13
N GLU A 162 -19.32 9.48 8.99
CA GLU A 162 -19.51 8.16 8.41
C GLU A 162 -18.78 7.07 9.20
N LEU A 163 -19.42 5.92 9.39
CA LEU A 163 -18.79 4.73 9.96
C LEU A 163 -18.05 3.97 8.87
N LEU A 164 -16.72 4.00 8.90
CA LEU A 164 -15.87 3.36 7.88
C LEU A 164 -15.64 1.87 8.15
N ALA A 165 -15.58 1.51 9.43
CA ALA A 165 -15.44 0.13 9.84
C ALA A 165 -16.11 -0.11 11.17
N GLU A 166 -17.05 -1.06 11.21
CA GLU A 166 -17.73 -1.49 12.45
C GLU A 166 -16.73 -2.12 13.42
N LYS A 167 -17.07 -2.09 14.70
CA LYS A 167 -16.29 -2.75 15.74
C LYS A 167 -16.17 -4.24 15.46
N ALA A 168 -14.95 -4.69 15.21
CA ALA A 168 -14.69 -6.09 14.89
C ALA A 168 -13.28 -6.51 15.32
N THR A 169 -13.13 -7.80 15.63
CA THR A 169 -11.83 -8.43 15.77
C THR A 169 -11.24 -8.72 14.40
N LEU A 170 -10.00 -8.31 14.16
CA LEU A 170 -9.31 -8.52 12.90
C LEU A 170 -8.94 -10.00 12.71
N ASP A 171 -9.32 -10.58 11.58
CA ASP A 171 -8.99 -11.94 11.18
C ASP A 171 -7.71 -12.02 10.31
N ARG A 172 -7.15 -10.85 9.99
CA ARG A 172 -5.90 -10.65 9.21
C ARG A 172 -5.28 -9.30 9.57
N HIS A 173 -4.05 -9.04 9.12
CA HIS A 173 -3.45 -7.73 9.24
C HIS A 173 -4.19 -6.73 8.35
N GLU A 174 -4.49 -5.57 8.90
CA GLU A 174 -5.21 -4.50 8.22
C GLU A 174 -4.49 -3.18 8.48
N HIS A 175 -4.30 -2.36 7.44
CA HIS A 175 -3.57 -1.11 7.53
C HIS A 175 -4.36 0.00 6.85
N TRP A 176 -4.28 1.19 7.40
CA TRP A 176 -4.98 2.35 6.88
C TRP A 176 -4.01 3.53 6.75
N ILE A 177 -4.12 4.26 5.63
CA ILE A 177 -3.41 5.52 5.40
C ILE A 177 -4.45 6.59 5.23
N VAL A 178 -4.39 7.66 6.03
CA VAL A 178 -5.22 8.85 5.81
C VAL A 178 -4.57 9.69 4.72
N THR A 179 -5.22 9.79 3.56
CA THR A 179 -4.69 10.55 2.41
C THR A 179 -5.31 11.93 2.30
N GLN A 180 -6.43 12.15 3.00
CA GLN A 180 -7.09 13.44 3.14
C GLN A 180 -8.07 13.41 4.32
N GLY A 181 -8.17 14.53 5.05
CA GLY A 181 -9.11 14.68 6.15
C GLY A 181 -8.65 13.99 7.44
N SER A 182 -9.60 13.50 8.25
CA SER A 182 -9.30 12.86 9.54
C SER A 182 -10.30 11.77 9.88
N ILE A 183 -9.81 10.74 10.57
CA ILE A 183 -10.60 9.63 11.10
C ILE A 183 -10.36 9.46 12.58
N GLU A 184 -11.34 8.89 13.27
CA GLU A 184 -11.23 8.41 14.64
C GLU A 184 -11.10 6.90 14.64
N LEU A 185 -10.06 6.41 15.27
CA LEU A 185 -9.76 5.00 15.41
C LEU A 185 -9.91 4.60 16.87
N THR A 186 -10.77 3.63 17.14
CA THR A 186 -10.84 2.96 18.44
C THR A 186 -10.14 1.61 18.36
N LEU A 187 -9.07 1.44 19.14
CA LEU A 187 -8.30 0.20 19.25
C LEU A 187 -8.25 -0.26 20.71
N GLY A 188 -8.78 -1.46 21.00
CA GLY A 188 -8.78 -2.00 22.34
C GLY A 188 -9.42 -1.08 23.40
N GLY A 189 -10.33 -0.19 22.99
CA GLY A 189 -10.98 0.81 23.84
C GLY A 189 -10.23 2.15 23.95
N VAL A 190 -9.08 2.29 23.32
CA VAL A 190 -8.35 3.57 23.21
C VAL A 190 -8.78 4.29 21.93
N ILE A 191 -9.17 5.55 22.06
CA ILE A 191 -9.59 6.40 20.96
C ILE A 191 -8.39 7.28 20.53
N THR A 192 -8.10 7.29 19.23
CA THR A 192 -7.02 8.09 18.64
C THR A 192 -7.50 8.75 17.37
N SER A 193 -7.26 10.04 17.22
CA SER A 193 -7.50 10.75 15.95
C SER A 193 -6.30 10.58 15.04
N LEU A 194 -6.57 10.23 13.79
CA LEU A 194 -5.59 10.16 12.71
C LEU A 194 -5.91 11.23 11.69
N HIS A 195 -4.87 11.90 11.21
CA HIS A 195 -4.93 13.00 10.26
C HIS A 195 -4.23 12.65 8.96
N GLU A 196 -4.32 13.52 7.99
CA GLU A 196 -3.61 13.37 6.71
C GLU A 196 -2.13 13.02 6.93
N GLU A 197 -1.65 12.07 6.16
CA GLU A 197 -0.32 11.44 6.25
C GLU A 197 -0.12 10.48 7.43
N ASP A 198 -1.09 10.25 8.29
CA ASP A 198 -0.98 9.23 9.33
C ASP A 198 -1.26 7.82 8.76
N VAL A 199 -0.48 6.87 9.24
CA VAL A 199 -0.64 5.44 8.94
C VAL A 199 -0.86 4.67 10.22
N VAL A 200 -1.81 3.75 10.19
CA VAL A 200 -1.95 2.73 11.23
C VAL A 200 -1.74 1.35 10.65
N LEU A 201 -0.86 0.60 11.29
CA LEU A 201 -0.64 -0.83 11.05
C LEU A 201 -1.37 -1.60 12.15
N MET A 202 -2.27 -2.51 11.79
CA MET A 202 -3.06 -3.28 12.76
C MET A 202 -2.84 -4.78 12.56
N ARG A 203 -2.53 -5.44 13.67
CA ARG A 203 -2.27 -6.88 13.72
C ARG A 203 -3.57 -7.66 13.86
N THR A 204 -3.62 -8.86 13.27
CA THR A 204 -4.68 -9.84 13.53
C THR A 204 -4.89 -10.04 15.04
N GLY A 205 -6.14 -10.26 15.45
CA GLY A 205 -6.53 -10.36 16.86
C GLY A 205 -6.86 -9.02 17.53
N GLY A 206 -6.42 -7.90 16.97
CA GLY A 206 -6.81 -6.57 17.45
C GLY A 206 -8.30 -6.29 17.22
N VAL A 207 -8.93 -5.55 18.13
CA VAL A 207 -10.32 -5.08 17.98
C VAL A 207 -10.29 -3.62 17.57
N ARG A 208 -10.87 -3.29 16.40
CA ARG A 208 -10.94 -1.92 15.90
C ARG A 208 -12.34 -1.48 15.55
N GLU A 209 -12.56 -0.16 15.61
CA GLU A 209 -13.70 0.56 15.04
C GLU A 209 -13.17 1.86 14.44
N ILE A 210 -13.68 2.27 13.28
CA ILE A 210 -13.17 3.45 12.56
C ILE A 210 -14.34 4.30 12.10
N GLY A 211 -14.34 5.57 12.53
CA GLY A 211 -15.29 6.60 12.12
C GLY A 211 -14.61 7.80 11.48
N ALA A 212 -15.31 8.49 10.59
CA ALA A 212 -14.84 9.71 9.95
C ALA A 212 -15.11 10.92 10.85
N GLN A 213 -14.07 11.70 11.18
CA GLN A 213 -14.23 12.97 11.89
C GLN A 213 -14.50 14.14 10.94
N SER A 214 -13.86 14.13 9.77
CA SER A 214 -14.10 15.09 8.67
C SER A 214 -14.34 14.34 7.37
N ALA A 215 -14.79 14.99 6.32
CA ALA A 215 -14.78 14.40 4.98
C ALA A 215 -13.34 14.19 4.50
N GLY A 216 -13.10 13.14 3.73
CA GLY A 216 -11.75 12.82 3.26
C GLY A 216 -11.61 11.53 2.49
N ARG A 217 -10.39 11.01 2.47
CA ARG A 217 -10.00 9.78 1.79
C ARG A 217 -9.00 8.98 2.62
N VAL A 218 -9.13 7.66 2.57
CA VAL A 218 -8.15 6.73 3.16
C VAL A 218 -7.82 5.63 2.17
N VAL A 219 -6.63 5.07 2.27
CA VAL A 219 -6.26 3.83 1.61
C VAL A 219 -6.33 2.69 2.63
N LEU A 220 -7.14 1.69 2.32
CA LEU A 220 -7.23 0.43 3.06
C LEU A 220 -6.35 -0.61 2.40
N VAL A 221 -5.52 -1.25 3.21
CA VAL A 221 -4.67 -2.39 2.83
C VAL A 221 -4.96 -3.56 3.75
N ARG A 222 -5.30 -4.72 3.18
CA ARG A 222 -5.42 -5.98 3.93
C ARG A 222 -4.47 -7.01 3.41
N GLU A 223 -3.71 -7.61 4.31
CA GLU A 223 -2.85 -8.74 3.97
C GLU A 223 -3.67 -10.03 3.81
N ARG A 224 -3.14 -10.99 3.10
CA ARG A 224 -3.70 -12.34 3.09
C ARG A 224 -3.53 -12.98 4.47
N LYS A 225 -4.47 -13.84 4.84
CA LYS A 225 -4.27 -14.69 6.02
C LYS A 225 -3.00 -15.48 5.83
N SER A 226 -2.11 -15.44 6.81
CA SER A 226 -0.98 -16.35 6.83
C SER A 226 -1.53 -17.77 6.79
N LYS A 227 -1.01 -18.60 5.89
CA LYS A 227 -1.30 -20.03 5.96
C LYS A 227 -0.76 -20.48 7.31
N SER A 228 -1.66 -20.84 8.26
CA SER A 228 -1.24 -21.52 9.47
C SER A 228 -0.44 -22.75 9.02
N ASN A 229 0.81 -22.84 9.41
CA ASN A 229 1.55 -24.08 9.30
C ASN A 229 0.80 -25.09 10.18
N THR A 230 -0.15 -25.83 9.58
CA THR A 230 -0.76 -27.03 10.19
C THR A 230 0.18 -28.20 10.05
#